data_d12b2b502ad7fa7982dc649bd1e634cb
#
_entry.id   d12b2b502ad7fa7982dc649bd1e634cb
#
_cell.length_a   1.000
_cell.length_b   1.000
_cell.length_c   1.000
_cell.angle_alpha   90.00
_cell.angle_beta   90.00
_cell.angle_gamma   90.00
#
_symmetry.space_group_name_H-M   'P 1'
#
loop_
_entity.id
_entity.type
_entity.pdbx_description
1 polymer ?
#
loop_
_entity_poly.entity_id
_entity_poly.type
_entity_poly.pdbx_seq_one_letter_code
_entity_poly.pdbx_strand_id
1 'polypeptide(L)'
;MAGPTASVLFSDAQLAKLTWPDIMSDIADGWPEPSLCHVANSCKFGGTYIGEPRPFVGRVYRIDDAVACAASSEEIYAIKNSVGVTFTHCVELGAMCNSPLDHRLLCEIAMFLAKRLNGYVDFNGVVTETPCPGLLTVKWVEDGHDFSTQIGTPIACDWWLVQNCFHMVK
;
A
#
# COMPACT_ATOMS: atom_id res chain seq x y z
N MET A 1 14.27 9.95 9.42
CA MET A 1 13.78 10.02 8.01
C MET A 1 12.63 9.05 7.92
N ALA A 2 11.49 9.49 7.41
CA ALA A 2 10.38 8.58 7.13
C ALA A 2 10.78 7.62 6.00
N GLY A 3 10.43 6.35 6.13
CA GLY A 3 10.58 5.36 5.07
C GLY A 3 9.51 5.51 3.98
N PRO A 4 9.50 4.61 3.00
CA PRO A 4 8.47 4.60 1.96
C PRO A 4 7.10 4.22 2.52
N THR A 5 6.04 4.67 1.84
CA THR A 5 4.65 4.40 2.19
C THR A 5 3.89 3.78 1.02
N ALA A 6 2.80 3.10 1.30
CA ALA A 6 1.82 2.62 0.35
C ALA A 6 0.47 2.47 1.05
N SER A 7 -0.60 2.42 0.27
CA SER A 7 -1.93 2.13 0.78
C SER A 7 -2.56 0.97 0.00
N VAL A 8 -3.42 0.18 0.66
CA VAL A 8 -4.21 -0.85 -0.02
C VAL A 8 -5.68 -0.48 0.13
N LEU A 9 -6.32 -0.19 -1.01
CA LEU A 9 -7.71 0.23 -1.10
C LEU A 9 -8.59 -0.99 -1.38
N PHE A 10 -9.68 -1.17 -0.63
CA PHE A 10 -10.59 -2.31 -0.80
C PHE A 10 -12.04 -1.98 -0.46
N SER A 11 -12.97 -2.87 -0.88
CA SER A 11 -14.42 -2.62 -0.76
C SER A 11 -15.18 -3.71 -0.01
N ASP A 12 -14.52 -4.79 0.41
CA ASP A 12 -15.20 -5.92 1.04
C ASP A 12 -15.65 -5.58 2.45
N ALA A 13 -16.97 -5.49 2.64
CA ALA A 13 -17.59 -5.20 3.93
C ALA A 13 -17.35 -6.29 5.00
N GLN A 14 -17.07 -7.54 4.59
CA GLN A 14 -16.75 -8.61 5.54
C GLN A 14 -15.36 -8.44 6.15
N LEU A 15 -14.45 -7.83 5.39
CA LEU A 15 -13.10 -7.52 5.82
C LEU A 15 -12.99 -6.18 6.59
N ALA A 16 -14.05 -5.39 6.58
CA ALA A 16 -14.14 -4.08 7.23
C ALA A 16 -13.98 -4.09 8.76
N LYS A 17 -14.03 -5.27 9.38
CA LYS A 17 -13.85 -5.44 10.84
C LYS A 17 -12.44 -5.84 11.24
N LEU A 18 -11.56 -6.09 10.25
CA LEU A 18 -10.19 -6.48 10.52
C LEU A 18 -9.41 -5.29 11.07
N THR A 19 -8.67 -5.53 12.13
CA THR A 19 -7.68 -4.60 12.68
C THR A 19 -6.34 -4.78 11.97
N TRP A 20 -5.41 -3.86 12.17
CA TRP A 20 -4.04 -4.01 11.67
C TRP A 20 -3.38 -5.33 12.12
N PRO A 21 -3.43 -5.74 13.42
CA PRO A 21 -2.95 -7.05 13.82
C PRO A 21 -3.61 -8.22 13.11
N ASP A 22 -4.94 -8.18 12.87
CA ASP A 22 -5.63 -9.26 12.17
C ASP A 22 -5.12 -9.42 10.72
N ILE A 23 -4.92 -8.28 10.03
CA ILE A 23 -4.45 -8.26 8.65
C ILE A 23 -3.02 -8.78 8.53
N MET A 24 -2.16 -8.43 9.49
CA MET A 24 -0.74 -8.77 9.48
C MET A 24 -0.42 -10.09 10.21
N SER A 25 -1.41 -10.77 10.78
CA SER A 25 -1.21 -11.98 11.63
C SER A 25 -0.39 -13.08 10.96
N ASP A 26 -0.56 -13.26 9.64
CA ASP A 26 0.09 -14.33 8.89
C ASP A 26 1.50 -13.96 8.42
N ILE A 27 1.86 -12.66 8.46
CA ILE A 27 3.12 -12.17 7.90
C ILE A 27 4.06 -11.54 8.91
N ALA A 28 3.53 -10.99 10.00
CA ALA A 28 4.35 -10.43 11.08
C ALA A 28 5.08 -11.53 11.87
N ASP A 29 6.34 -11.27 12.17
CA ASP A 29 7.18 -12.13 13.02
C ASP A 29 7.25 -11.63 14.47
N GLY A 30 6.76 -10.40 14.75
CA GLY A 30 6.71 -9.83 16.08
C GLY A 30 5.93 -8.52 16.12
N TRP A 31 5.42 -8.19 17.32
CA TRP A 31 4.58 -7.04 17.59
C TRP A 31 5.12 -6.22 18.77
N PRO A 32 6.05 -5.27 18.54
CA PRO A 32 6.51 -4.39 19.61
C PRO A 32 5.39 -3.49 20.16
N GLU A 33 4.50 -3.02 19.29
CA GLU A 33 3.34 -2.17 19.59
C GLU A 33 2.15 -2.53 18.69
N PRO A 34 0.90 -2.14 19.03
CA PRO A 34 -0.29 -2.49 18.24
C PRO A 34 -0.29 -2.02 16.79
N SER A 35 0.39 -0.90 16.50
CA SER A 35 0.51 -0.33 15.14
C SER A 35 1.84 -0.68 14.47
N LEU A 36 2.77 -1.34 15.17
CA LEU A 36 4.11 -1.66 14.70
C LEU A 36 4.32 -3.16 14.70
N CYS A 37 4.71 -3.70 13.57
CA CYS A 37 5.11 -5.11 13.46
C CYS A 37 6.51 -5.24 12.87
N HIS A 38 7.11 -6.40 13.05
CA HIS A 38 8.36 -6.79 12.43
C HIS A 38 8.13 -7.88 11.40
N VAL A 39 8.80 -7.78 10.24
CA VAL A 39 8.81 -8.79 9.19
C VAL A 39 10.24 -9.25 8.95
N ALA A 40 10.52 -10.53 9.22
CA ALA A 40 11.83 -11.15 9.04
C ALA A 40 11.83 -12.18 7.89
N ASN A 41 10.65 -12.66 7.47
CA ASN A 41 10.51 -13.69 6.45
C ASN A 41 9.34 -13.38 5.51
N SER A 42 9.62 -12.81 4.34
CA SER A 42 8.59 -12.55 3.34
C SER A 42 8.21 -13.78 2.49
N CYS A 43 8.95 -14.87 2.58
CA CYS A 43 8.58 -16.13 1.90
C CYS A 43 7.22 -16.67 2.36
N LYS A 44 6.77 -16.32 3.56
CA LYS A 44 5.44 -16.66 4.10
C LYS A 44 4.29 -16.17 3.21
N PHE A 45 4.51 -15.10 2.45
CA PHE A 45 3.51 -14.47 1.60
C PHE A 45 3.98 -14.26 0.14
N GLY A 46 4.97 -15.06 -0.29
CA GLY A 46 5.42 -15.10 -1.68
C GLY A 46 6.55 -14.15 -2.03
N GLY A 47 7.14 -13.49 -1.04
CA GLY A 47 8.39 -12.72 -1.23
C GLY A 47 9.64 -13.60 -1.20
N THR A 48 10.80 -12.96 -1.15
CA THR A 48 12.10 -13.65 -1.23
C THR A 48 13.04 -13.34 -0.07
N TYR A 49 12.61 -12.49 0.87
CA TYR A 49 13.46 -12.07 1.98
C TYR A 49 13.39 -13.02 3.17
N ILE A 50 14.55 -13.40 3.68
CA ILE A 50 14.74 -14.01 5.00
C ILE A 50 15.95 -13.31 5.64
N GLY A 51 15.76 -12.71 6.82
CA GLY A 51 16.86 -11.99 7.47
C GLY A 51 16.43 -11.30 8.77
N GLU A 52 17.14 -10.25 9.12
CA GLU A 52 16.86 -9.44 10.31
C GLU A 52 15.45 -8.82 10.27
N PRO A 53 14.74 -8.79 11.41
CA PRO A 53 13.40 -8.19 11.48
C PRO A 53 13.39 -6.73 11.01
N ARG A 54 12.50 -6.42 10.07
CA ARG A 54 12.30 -5.05 9.55
C ARG A 54 11.00 -4.47 10.10
N PRO A 55 11.02 -3.23 10.64
CA PRO A 55 9.85 -2.63 11.26
C PRO A 55 8.93 -1.97 10.24
N PHE A 56 7.63 -2.29 10.34
CA PHE A 56 6.54 -1.71 9.55
C PHE A 56 5.44 -1.21 10.46
N VAL A 57 4.92 -0.03 10.16
CA VAL A 57 3.74 0.53 10.82
C VAL A 57 2.56 0.49 9.87
N GLY A 58 1.36 0.42 10.43
CA GLY A 58 0.16 0.53 9.64
C GLY A 58 -1.10 0.67 10.46
N ARG A 59 -2.17 0.98 9.75
CA ARG A 59 -3.53 1.10 10.29
C ARG A 59 -4.57 0.75 9.24
N VAL A 60 -5.74 0.36 9.72
CA VAL A 60 -6.91 0.12 8.89
C VAL A 60 -7.96 1.16 9.25
N TYR A 61 -8.58 1.76 8.26
CA TYR A 61 -9.65 2.75 8.49
C TYR A 61 -10.65 2.77 7.34
N ARG A 62 -11.80 3.39 7.60
CA ARG A 62 -12.79 3.69 6.57
C ARG A 62 -12.39 4.95 5.81
N ILE A 63 -12.57 4.94 4.50
CA ILE A 63 -12.21 6.08 3.64
C ILE A 63 -13.12 7.30 3.91
N ASP A 64 -14.37 7.07 4.36
CA ASP A 64 -15.30 8.14 4.73
C ASP A 64 -15.06 8.73 6.14
N ASP A 65 -14.10 8.21 6.90
CA ASP A 65 -13.66 8.80 8.16
C ASP A 65 -12.66 9.93 7.88
N ALA A 66 -13.18 11.15 7.85
CA ALA A 66 -12.40 12.36 7.56
C ALA A 66 -11.24 12.62 8.55
N VAL A 67 -11.27 12.02 9.74
CA VAL A 67 -10.19 12.15 10.73
C VAL A 67 -9.07 11.13 10.48
N ALA A 68 -9.43 9.95 9.98
CA ALA A 68 -8.49 8.86 9.76
C ALA A 68 -7.87 8.88 8.36
N CYS A 69 -8.61 9.35 7.36
CA CYS A 69 -8.17 9.37 5.98
C CYS A 69 -7.23 10.55 5.69
N ALA A 70 -6.03 10.25 5.19
CA ALA A 70 -5.08 11.27 4.75
C ALA A 70 -5.36 11.74 3.31
N ALA A 71 -6.10 10.94 2.51
CA ALA A 71 -6.46 11.29 1.15
C ALA A 71 -7.58 12.33 1.11
N SER A 72 -7.50 13.27 0.18
CA SER A 72 -8.55 14.26 -0.02
C SER A 72 -9.80 13.66 -0.69
N SER A 73 -10.93 14.36 -0.60
CA SER A 73 -12.16 13.97 -1.31
C SER A 73 -11.97 13.95 -2.82
N GLU A 74 -11.18 14.88 -3.34
CA GLU A 74 -10.83 15.01 -4.76
C GLU A 74 -10.00 13.82 -5.23
N GLU A 75 -9.02 13.40 -4.45
CA GLU A 75 -8.21 12.22 -4.71
C GLU A 75 -9.07 10.95 -4.75
N ILE A 76 -9.88 10.72 -3.72
CA ILE A 76 -10.75 9.54 -3.62
C ILE A 76 -11.73 9.49 -4.81
N TYR A 77 -12.30 10.65 -5.19
CA TYR A 77 -13.19 10.75 -6.34
C TYR A 77 -12.47 10.44 -7.66
N ALA A 78 -11.25 10.97 -7.84
CA ALA A 78 -10.45 10.73 -9.03
C ALA A 78 -10.05 9.25 -9.15
N ILE A 79 -9.65 8.61 -8.05
CA ILE A 79 -9.34 7.17 -8.00
C ILE A 79 -10.57 6.34 -8.39
N LYS A 80 -11.72 6.61 -7.77
CA LYS A 80 -12.98 5.92 -8.08
C LYS A 80 -13.33 6.00 -9.57
N ASN A 81 -13.24 7.18 -10.17
CA ASN A 81 -13.56 7.38 -11.58
C ASN A 81 -12.57 6.66 -12.51
N SER A 82 -11.28 6.62 -12.14
CA SER A 82 -10.26 6.01 -12.97
C SER A 82 -10.29 4.48 -12.91
N VAL A 83 -10.56 3.91 -11.73
CA VAL A 83 -10.58 2.46 -11.50
C VAL A 83 -11.96 1.86 -11.75
N GLY A 84 -13.04 2.67 -11.66
CA GLY A 84 -14.42 2.21 -11.79
C GLY A 84 -14.94 1.45 -10.56
N VAL A 85 -14.21 1.49 -9.43
CA VAL A 85 -14.55 0.80 -8.18
C VAL A 85 -14.70 1.83 -7.06
N THR A 86 -15.71 1.68 -6.22
CA THR A 86 -15.87 2.46 -5.00
C THR A 86 -15.18 1.71 -3.86
N PHE A 87 -14.10 2.27 -3.34
CA PHE A 87 -13.44 1.75 -2.15
C PHE A 87 -14.09 2.30 -0.90
N THR A 88 -14.15 1.49 0.15
CA THR A 88 -14.73 1.85 1.45
C THR A 88 -13.73 1.84 2.58
N HIS A 89 -12.63 1.12 2.40
CA HIS A 89 -11.58 0.92 3.41
C HIS A 89 -10.19 1.06 2.82
N CYS A 90 -9.26 1.42 3.68
CA CYS A 90 -7.85 1.55 3.37
C CYS A 90 -7.01 0.87 4.46
N VAL A 91 -5.98 0.15 4.02
CA VAL A 91 -4.83 -0.23 4.87
C VAL A 91 -3.68 0.69 4.50
N GLU A 92 -3.30 1.58 5.39
CA GLU A 92 -2.11 2.41 5.22
C GLU A 92 -0.88 1.70 5.78
N LEU A 93 0.21 1.72 5.04
CA LEU A 93 1.45 1.01 5.32
C LEU A 93 2.64 1.95 5.27
N GLY A 94 3.59 1.78 6.17
CA GLY A 94 4.86 2.50 6.12
C GLY A 94 6.01 1.64 6.62
N ALA A 95 7.13 1.67 5.91
CA ALA A 95 8.38 1.14 6.41
C ALA A 95 9.05 2.18 7.32
N MET A 96 9.54 1.76 8.48
CA MET A 96 10.23 2.64 9.43
C MET A 96 11.67 2.95 9.00
N CYS A 97 12.21 2.21 8.04
CA CYS A 97 13.53 2.39 7.46
C CYS A 97 13.41 2.68 5.96
N ASN A 98 14.54 3.05 5.32
CA ASN A 98 14.54 3.55 3.96
C ASN A 98 15.69 2.96 3.10
N SER A 99 15.98 1.68 3.28
CA SER A 99 16.90 0.94 2.40
C SER A 99 16.15 0.38 1.18
N PRO A 100 16.85 0.00 0.10
CA PRO A 100 16.21 -0.70 -1.02
C PRO A 100 15.41 -1.93 -0.60
N LEU A 101 15.85 -2.61 0.46
CA LEU A 101 15.13 -3.75 1.02
C LEU A 101 13.78 -3.34 1.63
N ASP A 102 13.71 -2.20 2.32
CA ASP A 102 12.47 -1.72 2.93
C ASP A 102 11.43 -1.36 1.87
N HIS A 103 11.86 -0.76 0.76
CA HIS A 103 11.01 -0.51 -0.39
C HIS A 103 10.46 -1.81 -0.98
N ARG A 104 11.33 -2.82 -1.14
CA ARG A 104 10.95 -4.12 -1.68
C ARG A 104 9.94 -4.82 -0.77
N LEU A 105 10.24 -4.94 0.52
CA LEU A 105 9.35 -5.58 1.49
C LEU A 105 7.99 -4.87 1.59
N LEU A 106 7.98 -3.53 1.56
CA LEU A 106 6.73 -2.77 1.56
C LEU A 106 5.86 -3.12 0.35
N CYS A 107 6.46 -3.21 -0.86
CA CYS A 107 5.72 -3.58 -2.06
C CYS A 107 5.23 -5.04 -2.00
N GLU A 108 6.04 -5.97 -1.51
CA GLU A 108 5.66 -7.38 -1.30
C GLU A 108 4.48 -7.49 -0.31
N ILE A 109 4.50 -6.74 0.80
CA ILE A 109 3.41 -6.68 1.78
C ILE A 109 2.15 -6.09 1.14
N ALA A 110 2.26 -4.93 0.48
CA ALA A 110 1.13 -4.27 -0.17
C ALA A 110 0.47 -5.17 -1.24
N MET A 111 1.27 -5.85 -2.05
CA MET A 111 0.81 -6.82 -3.04
C MET A 111 0.07 -8.01 -2.40
N PHE A 112 0.64 -8.58 -1.34
CA PHE A 112 -0.01 -9.68 -0.60
C PHE A 112 -1.36 -9.24 -0.04
N LEU A 113 -1.41 -8.07 0.60
CA LEU A 113 -2.66 -7.53 1.15
C LEU A 113 -3.67 -7.21 0.06
N ALA A 114 -3.25 -6.64 -1.08
CA ALA A 114 -4.15 -6.39 -2.20
C ALA A 114 -4.74 -7.69 -2.77
N LYS A 115 -3.97 -8.78 -2.86
CA LYS A 115 -4.48 -10.12 -3.22
C LYS A 115 -5.49 -10.63 -2.20
N ARG A 116 -5.18 -10.55 -0.90
CA ARG A 116 -6.02 -11.05 0.20
C ARG A 116 -7.33 -10.29 0.35
N LEU A 117 -7.29 -8.96 0.15
CA LEU A 117 -8.42 -8.06 0.32
C LEU A 117 -9.20 -7.80 -0.98
N ASN A 118 -8.81 -8.45 -2.09
CA ASN A 118 -9.31 -8.16 -3.44
C ASN A 118 -9.30 -6.66 -3.75
N GLY A 119 -8.17 -6.02 -3.44
CA GLY A 119 -7.98 -4.58 -3.48
C GLY A 119 -6.95 -4.12 -4.50
N TYR A 120 -6.63 -2.84 -4.42
CA TYR A 120 -5.64 -2.16 -5.25
C TYR A 120 -4.58 -1.52 -4.36
N VAL A 121 -3.35 -1.45 -4.86
CA VAL A 121 -2.26 -0.72 -4.20
C VAL A 121 -2.24 0.70 -4.71
N ASP A 122 -2.36 1.66 -3.81
CA ASP A 122 -2.00 3.05 -4.04
C ASP A 122 -0.54 3.24 -3.63
N PHE A 123 0.27 3.67 -4.58
CA PHE A 123 1.70 3.91 -4.36
C PHE A 123 1.99 5.26 -3.68
N ASN A 124 0.95 6.02 -3.32
CA ASN A 124 1.02 7.35 -2.72
C ASN A 124 1.86 8.36 -3.54
N GLY A 125 1.89 8.17 -4.85
CA GLY A 125 2.60 9.01 -5.81
C GLY A 125 2.93 8.27 -7.11
N VAL A 126 3.71 8.91 -7.97
CA VAL A 126 4.13 8.33 -9.25
C VAL A 126 5.44 7.59 -9.09
N VAL A 127 5.43 6.26 -9.27
CA VAL A 127 6.62 5.40 -9.17
C VAL A 127 7.32 5.22 -10.52
N THR A 128 6.60 5.30 -11.63
CA THR A 128 7.18 5.14 -12.97
C THR A 128 6.36 5.87 -14.03
N GLU A 129 7.04 6.36 -15.05
CA GLU A 129 6.40 6.85 -16.28
C GLU A 129 6.35 5.78 -17.39
N THR A 130 7.01 4.66 -17.16
CA THR A 130 6.99 3.54 -18.10
C THR A 130 5.65 2.82 -18.03
N PRO A 131 5.01 2.52 -19.17
CA PRO A 131 3.77 1.74 -19.19
C PRO A 131 3.94 0.41 -18.45
N CYS A 132 3.07 0.17 -17.48
CA CYS A 132 3.09 -1.01 -16.62
C CYS A 132 1.72 -1.70 -16.65
N PRO A 133 1.63 -3.01 -16.92
CA PRO A 133 0.38 -3.74 -16.88
C PRO A 133 -0.31 -3.62 -15.53
N GLY A 134 -1.58 -3.23 -15.52
CA GLY A 134 -2.37 -3.11 -14.30
C GLY A 134 -2.05 -1.90 -13.44
N LEU A 135 -1.25 -0.95 -13.92
CA LEU A 135 -0.96 0.33 -13.27
C LEU A 135 -1.69 1.47 -14.00
N LEU A 136 -2.37 2.32 -13.25
CA LEU A 136 -3.07 3.50 -13.74
C LEU A 136 -2.50 4.74 -13.05
N THR A 137 -2.21 5.78 -13.82
CA THR A 137 -1.92 7.10 -13.25
C THR A 137 -3.21 7.88 -13.09
N VAL A 138 -3.54 8.25 -11.87
CA VAL A 138 -4.70 9.05 -11.49
C VAL A 138 -4.25 10.47 -11.24
N LYS A 139 -4.98 11.45 -11.78
CA LYS A 139 -4.68 12.88 -11.63
C LYS A 139 -5.91 13.60 -11.08
N TRP A 140 -5.67 14.58 -10.21
CA TRP A 140 -6.71 15.50 -9.70
C TRP A 140 -6.15 16.89 -9.47
N VAL A 141 -7.05 17.83 -9.27
CA VAL A 141 -6.71 19.21 -8.89
C VAL A 141 -7.30 19.46 -7.52
N GLU A 142 -6.50 20.00 -6.62
CA GLU A 142 -6.91 20.38 -5.27
C GLU A 142 -6.28 21.73 -4.94
N ASP A 143 -7.09 22.69 -4.49
CA ASP A 143 -6.69 24.07 -4.19
C ASP A 143 -5.88 24.75 -5.32
N GLY A 144 -6.21 24.41 -6.59
CA GLY A 144 -5.55 24.95 -7.77
C GLY A 144 -4.19 24.35 -8.11
N HIS A 145 -3.80 23.27 -7.45
CA HIS A 145 -2.57 22.51 -7.71
C HIS A 145 -2.88 21.15 -8.34
N ASP A 146 -2.03 20.75 -9.28
CA ASP A 146 -2.09 19.43 -9.90
C ASP A 146 -1.42 18.38 -9.02
N PHE A 147 -2.12 17.29 -8.74
CA PHE A 147 -1.64 16.13 -8.02
C PHE A 147 -1.76 14.87 -8.87
N SER A 148 -0.98 13.86 -8.53
CA SER A 148 -1.07 12.56 -9.17
C SER A 148 -0.56 11.44 -8.26
N THR A 149 -1.23 10.27 -8.36
CA THR A 149 -0.77 9.02 -7.78
C THR A 149 -0.86 7.90 -8.80
N GLN A 150 -0.29 6.75 -8.49
CA GLN A 150 -0.44 5.54 -9.29
C GLN A 150 -1.14 4.46 -8.47
N ILE A 151 -2.21 3.91 -9.06
CA ILE A 151 -3.01 2.84 -8.49
C ILE A 151 -2.73 1.57 -9.29
N GLY A 152 -2.32 0.51 -8.61
CA GLY A 152 -1.95 -0.75 -9.24
C GLY A 152 -2.70 -1.95 -8.72
N THR A 153 -2.94 -2.92 -9.62
CA THR A 153 -3.30 -4.28 -9.24
C THR A 153 -2.07 -5.03 -8.70
N PRO A 154 -2.23 -6.21 -8.06
CA PRO A 154 -1.09 -7.07 -7.72
C PRO A 154 -0.14 -7.37 -8.89
N ILE A 155 -0.66 -7.40 -10.13
CA ILE A 155 0.17 -7.60 -11.35
C ILE A 155 1.13 -6.43 -11.56
N ALA A 156 0.69 -5.20 -11.27
CA ALA A 156 1.56 -4.02 -11.35
C ALA A 156 2.70 -4.09 -10.33
N CYS A 157 2.42 -4.57 -9.11
CA CYS A 157 3.45 -4.78 -8.10
C CYS A 157 4.48 -5.84 -8.53
N ASP A 158 4.03 -7.00 -9.04
CA ASP A 158 4.92 -8.04 -9.56
C ASP A 158 5.82 -7.51 -10.67
N TRP A 159 5.27 -6.74 -11.61
CA TRP A 159 6.02 -6.12 -12.69
C TRP A 159 7.04 -5.09 -12.16
N TRP A 160 6.60 -4.24 -11.22
CA TRP A 160 7.45 -3.17 -10.66
C TRP A 160 8.61 -3.71 -9.84
N LEU A 161 8.40 -4.77 -9.05
CA LEU A 161 9.42 -5.42 -8.21
C LEU A 161 10.65 -5.93 -8.98
N VAL A 162 10.52 -6.20 -10.28
CA VAL A 162 11.63 -6.71 -11.11
C VAL A 162 12.34 -5.61 -11.92
N GLN A 163 11.91 -4.35 -11.79
CA GLN A 163 12.56 -3.24 -12.49
C GLN A 163 13.88 -2.84 -11.79
N ASN A 164 14.90 -2.49 -12.59
CA ASN A 164 16.19 -2.05 -12.05
C ASN A 164 16.10 -0.72 -11.28
N CYS A 165 15.10 0.10 -11.57
CA CYS A 165 14.82 1.39 -10.90
C CYS A 165 13.78 1.28 -9.80
N PHE A 166 13.50 0.06 -9.29
CA PHE A 166 12.47 -0.18 -8.30
C PHE A 166 12.64 0.70 -7.05
N HIS A 167 11.58 1.39 -6.68
CA HIS A 167 11.44 2.13 -5.43
C HIS A 167 9.96 2.32 -5.09
N MET A 168 9.64 2.60 -3.83
CA MET A 168 8.33 3.07 -3.38
C MET A 168 8.42 4.56 -3.04
N VAL A 169 7.31 5.28 -3.16
CA VAL A 169 7.26 6.71 -2.86
C VAL A 169 7.42 6.95 -1.35
N LYS A 170 7.99 8.10 -1.00
CA LYS A 170 8.21 8.54 0.38
C LYS A 170 7.22 9.62 0.76
#